data_86968cccc4b3160bec6bd05ff38718d1
#
_entry.id   86968cccc4b3160bec6bd05ff38718d1
#
_cell.length_a   1.000
_cell.length_b   1.000
_cell.length_c   1.000
_cell.angle_alpha   90.00
_cell.angle_beta   90.00
_cell.angle_gamma   90.00
#
_symmetry.space_group_name_H-M   'P 1'
#
loop_
_entity.id
_entity.type
_entity.pdbx_description
1 polymer ?
#
loop_
_entity_poly.entity_id
_entity_poly.type
_entity_poly.pdbx_seq_one_letter_code
_entity_poly.pdbx_strand_id
1 'polypeptide(L)'
;MTRLTTALILAAAGAAAAPAPAAERPNILWITSEDNSPFLGCYGDPLARTPNLDALAREGILYRNAFANAPICAPARSTILTGMYACSLGTQPMRSGNAIPAAVKPYPQLLREAGYYCTNNAKTDYNTAVDVKAVWDDCSNKAHWKNRKPGQPFFAIFNLTTSHESGVHKTPSSTETDPAKIVLPAYHPDTPLMRRQWALYYDLVSQMDAQAGARLRELKEAGLLDDTIVFYYADHGGVLPRSKRFLYESGTRVPMLIRFPEKFRALAPGDPGTRTDRLVSFVDLAPTLLSLAGIPIPEIMQGEAFLGPQAKPPREYVYLFRDRADERPDAFRAVRDSRYRYIRNYYPHLPYGQHLDYLWKNPAMPEWEQLFRTGALDAARSAFFLPRAQEELYDVQADPHEVRNLAGDPAHREPLERLRQALRDWQLRIKDTCFLPEAEMMRRAGSMTIYEMMRDPARGPDLERLMEAADLAGRRDAALRPKLETMLADKESGVRWWGAVGLLALGAEAKPSATALRAALADESPAVRVAAAQALLCHLDDAAASLPALEQALGNPNEMVQLLAANALDAADERARPLMPLMEKMKKGYVGRVMEKALADLKGGR
;
A
#
# COMPACT_ATOMS: atom_id res chain seq x y z
N MET A 1 -4.02 95.59 -2.52
CA MET A 1 -5.20 94.68 -2.73
C MET A 1 -4.70 93.26 -2.72
N THR A 2 -4.76 92.63 -1.53
CA THR A 2 -4.23 91.28 -1.28
C THR A 2 -5.43 90.30 -1.21
N ARG A 3 -5.50 89.31 -2.12
CA ARG A 3 -6.54 88.26 -2.08
C ARG A 3 -6.02 87.06 -1.26
N LEU A 4 -6.66 86.77 -0.15
CA LEU A 4 -6.50 85.55 0.59
C LEU A 4 -7.29 84.43 -0.13
N THR A 5 -6.63 83.31 -0.45
CA THR A 5 -7.27 82.07 -0.94
C THR A 5 -7.33 81.09 0.20
N THR A 6 -8.53 80.76 0.66
CA THR A 6 -8.80 79.78 1.73
C THR A 6 -8.82 78.37 1.07
N ALA A 7 -7.91 77.48 1.44
CA ALA A 7 -7.91 76.09 1.02
C ALA A 7 -8.77 75.25 1.99
N LEU A 8 -9.81 74.62 1.47
CA LEU A 8 -10.65 73.66 2.16
C LEU A 8 -9.93 72.29 2.11
N ILE A 9 -9.54 71.75 3.29
CA ILE A 9 -9.03 70.41 3.43
C ILE A 9 -10.24 69.48 3.68
N LEU A 10 -10.61 68.67 2.69
CA LEU A 10 -11.55 67.56 2.87
C LEU A 10 -10.83 66.40 3.55
N ALA A 11 -11.17 66.09 4.80
CA ALA A 11 -10.78 64.87 5.50
C ALA A 11 -11.64 63.72 5.00
N ALA A 12 -11.10 62.82 4.17
CA ALA A 12 -11.72 61.55 3.80
C ALA A 12 -11.57 60.59 4.97
N ALA A 13 -12.68 60.34 5.72
CA ALA A 13 -12.77 59.27 6.70
C ALA A 13 -12.79 57.94 5.96
N GLY A 14 -11.68 57.23 5.96
CA GLY A 14 -11.60 55.87 5.47
C GLY A 14 -12.39 54.94 6.42
N ALA A 15 -13.55 54.48 5.98
CA ALA A 15 -14.25 53.39 6.65
C ALA A 15 -13.39 52.13 6.53
N ALA A 16 -12.76 51.71 7.64
CA ALA A 16 -12.14 50.39 7.72
C ALA A 16 -13.22 49.33 7.49
N ALA A 17 -13.17 48.60 6.39
CA ALA A 17 -14.06 47.48 6.15
C ALA A 17 -13.86 46.48 7.30
N ALA A 18 -14.94 46.13 7.97
CA ALA A 18 -14.92 45.06 8.97
C ALA A 18 -14.37 43.79 8.29
N PRO A 19 -13.49 43.02 8.97
CA PRO A 19 -13.02 41.76 8.42
C PRO A 19 -14.22 40.88 8.11
N ALA A 20 -14.27 40.33 6.90
CA ALA A 20 -15.28 39.38 6.49
C ALA A 20 -15.34 38.24 7.55
N PRO A 21 -16.55 37.82 7.96
CA PRO A 21 -16.67 36.74 8.93
C PRO A 21 -15.86 35.56 8.42
N ALA A 22 -15.01 34.98 9.28
CA ALA A 22 -14.22 33.82 8.95
C ALA A 22 -15.18 32.74 8.43
N ALA A 23 -14.94 32.22 7.23
CA ALA A 23 -15.79 31.20 6.63
C ALA A 23 -15.97 30.06 7.64
N GLU A 24 -17.25 29.71 7.88
CA GLU A 24 -17.59 28.67 8.85
C GLU A 24 -16.97 27.34 8.41
N ARG A 25 -16.18 26.72 9.31
CA ARG A 25 -15.44 25.48 9.02
C ARG A 25 -16.31 24.26 9.33
N PRO A 26 -16.40 23.27 8.43
CA PRO A 26 -17.16 22.06 8.70
C PRO A 26 -16.50 21.21 9.79
N ASN A 27 -17.31 20.54 10.61
CA ASN A 27 -16.83 19.33 11.27
C ASN A 27 -16.59 18.26 10.21
N ILE A 28 -15.63 17.36 10.45
CA ILE A 28 -15.33 16.27 9.53
C ILE A 28 -15.24 14.96 10.31
N LEU A 29 -16.04 13.98 9.89
CA LEU A 29 -16.06 12.64 10.44
C LEU A 29 -15.58 11.64 9.39
N TRP A 30 -14.54 10.88 9.71
CA TRP A 30 -14.13 9.72 8.94
C TRP A 30 -14.55 8.44 9.66
N ILE A 31 -15.31 7.58 8.99
CA ILE A 31 -15.62 6.22 9.40
C ILE A 31 -14.83 5.33 8.45
N THR A 32 -13.83 4.62 8.95
CA THR A 32 -12.99 3.75 8.14
C THR A 32 -13.25 2.29 8.51
N SER A 33 -13.49 1.43 7.51
CA SER A 33 -13.43 -0.01 7.71
C SER A 33 -12.03 -0.54 7.39
N GLU A 34 -11.67 -1.68 7.94
CA GLU A 34 -10.45 -2.39 7.56
C GLU A 34 -10.74 -3.44 6.51
N ASP A 35 -9.77 -3.62 5.60
CA ASP A 35 -9.71 -4.74 4.65
C ASP A 35 -11.02 -4.95 3.87
N ASN A 36 -11.59 -3.91 3.28
CA ASN A 36 -12.90 -4.01 2.63
C ASN A 36 -12.87 -3.49 1.18
N SER A 37 -13.13 -4.38 0.23
CA SER A 37 -13.43 -4.03 -1.17
C SER A 37 -14.88 -3.57 -1.31
N PRO A 38 -15.34 -3.08 -2.49
CA PRO A 38 -16.70 -2.54 -2.69
C PRO A 38 -17.82 -3.61 -2.65
N PHE A 39 -17.77 -4.57 -1.73
CA PHE A 39 -18.82 -5.57 -1.48
C PHE A 39 -19.90 -4.98 -0.56
N LEU A 40 -20.62 -3.96 -1.07
CA LEU A 40 -21.70 -3.25 -0.39
C LEU A 40 -22.92 -3.19 -1.32
N GLY A 41 -24.14 -3.15 -0.75
CA GLY A 41 -25.38 -3.05 -1.51
C GLY A 41 -25.43 -1.83 -2.44
N CYS A 42 -24.96 -0.66 -1.98
CA CYS A 42 -24.90 0.57 -2.79
C CYS A 42 -23.93 0.46 -3.99
N TYR A 43 -22.97 -0.47 -4.00
CA TYR A 43 -22.13 -0.80 -5.14
C TYR A 43 -22.73 -1.85 -6.08
N GLY A 44 -23.92 -2.37 -5.75
CA GLY A 44 -24.64 -3.35 -6.58
C GLY A 44 -24.38 -4.81 -6.19
N ASP A 45 -23.74 -5.07 -5.06
CA ASP A 45 -23.55 -6.43 -4.55
C ASP A 45 -24.87 -6.98 -3.97
N PRO A 46 -25.44 -8.05 -4.56
CA PRO A 46 -26.75 -8.56 -4.15
C PRO A 46 -26.71 -9.36 -2.83
N LEU A 47 -25.54 -9.77 -2.36
CA LEU A 47 -25.38 -10.55 -1.13
C LEU A 47 -25.03 -9.66 0.08
N ALA A 48 -24.51 -8.47 -0.16
CA ALA A 48 -24.10 -7.56 0.90
C ALA A 48 -25.31 -6.99 1.63
N ARG A 49 -25.30 -7.12 2.97
CA ARG A 49 -26.34 -6.57 3.86
C ARG A 49 -25.77 -5.33 4.56
N THR A 50 -25.86 -4.17 3.88
CA THR A 50 -25.22 -2.92 4.33
C THR A 50 -26.20 -1.74 4.34
N PRO A 51 -27.36 -1.84 5.04
CA PRO A 51 -28.44 -0.85 4.96
C PRO A 51 -28.03 0.55 5.45
N ASN A 52 -27.09 0.66 6.40
CA ASN A 52 -26.63 1.95 6.92
C ASN A 52 -25.74 2.68 5.91
N LEU A 53 -24.80 1.98 5.27
CA LEU A 53 -23.95 2.54 4.22
C LEU A 53 -24.74 2.80 2.93
N ASP A 54 -25.72 1.95 2.61
CA ASP A 54 -26.63 2.18 1.50
C ASP A 54 -27.48 3.45 1.70
N ALA A 55 -27.90 3.73 2.95
CA ALA A 55 -28.56 4.98 3.30
C ALA A 55 -27.60 6.18 3.16
N LEU A 56 -26.37 6.07 3.67
CA LEU A 56 -25.33 7.10 3.52
C LEU A 56 -25.06 7.42 2.04
N ALA A 57 -25.04 6.40 1.16
CA ALA A 57 -24.84 6.57 -0.27
C ALA A 57 -25.98 7.33 -0.94
N ARG A 58 -27.23 7.15 -0.48
CA ARG A 58 -28.39 7.93 -0.98
C ARG A 58 -28.36 9.40 -0.59
N GLU A 59 -27.74 9.70 0.56
CA GLU A 59 -27.58 11.07 1.07
C GLU A 59 -26.26 11.74 0.67
N GLY A 60 -25.34 11.00 0.05
CA GLY A 60 -24.00 11.43 -0.29
C GLY A 60 -23.62 11.19 -1.74
N ILE A 61 -22.34 11.23 -2.02
CA ILE A 61 -21.70 10.95 -3.29
C ILE A 61 -21.00 9.60 -3.20
N LEU A 62 -21.27 8.69 -4.14
CA LEU A 62 -20.60 7.41 -4.25
C LEU A 62 -19.48 7.49 -5.29
N TYR A 63 -18.24 7.24 -4.87
CA TYR A 63 -17.08 7.15 -5.76
C TYR A 63 -16.85 5.71 -6.19
N ARG A 64 -17.03 5.41 -7.48
CA ARG A 64 -16.84 4.05 -8.01
C ARG A 64 -15.37 3.65 -8.12
N ASN A 65 -14.46 4.61 -8.24
CA ASN A 65 -13.05 4.42 -8.55
C ASN A 65 -12.15 5.09 -7.48
N ALA A 66 -12.26 4.66 -6.23
CA ALA A 66 -11.36 5.04 -5.16
C ALA A 66 -10.34 3.92 -4.88
N PHE A 67 -9.07 4.30 -4.71
CA PHE A 67 -7.95 3.36 -4.59
C PHE A 67 -7.02 3.68 -3.43
N ALA A 68 -6.71 2.66 -2.63
CA ALA A 68 -5.57 2.67 -1.74
C ALA A 68 -4.28 2.53 -2.56
N ASN A 69 -3.26 3.37 -2.29
CA ASN A 69 -1.99 3.32 -3.00
C ASN A 69 -1.17 2.07 -2.68
N ALA A 70 -1.38 1.49 -1.50
CA ALA A 70 -0.80 0.22 -1.09
C ALA A 70 -1.92 -0.73 -0.61
N PRO A 71 -1.87 -2.03 -0.98
CA PRO A 71 -2.90 -3.00 -0.63
C PRO A 71 -2.70 -3.61 0.77
N ILE A 72 -2.20 -2.83 1.73
CA ILE A 72 -1.91 -3.28 3.10
C ILE A 72 -1.89 -2.08 4.06
N CYS A 73 -2.37 -2.29 5.29
CA CYS A 73 -2.69 -1.23 6.26
C CYS A 73 -1.58 -0.19 6.44
N ALA A 74 -0.37 -0.59 6.85
CA ALA A 74 0.64 0.34 7.30
C ALA A 74 1.17 1.27 6.18
N PRO A 75 1.57 0.80 4.99
CA PRO A 75 1.95 1.69 3.89
C PRO A 75 0.79 2.55 3.36
N ALA A 76 -0.46 2.04 3.34
CA ALA A 76 -1.62 2.82 2.96
C ALA A 76 -1.86 3.96 3.95
N ARG A 77 -1.81 3.67 5.26
CA ARG A 77 -1.99 4.68 6.33
C ARG A 77 -0.85 5.69 6.39
N SER A 78 0.40 5.30 6.07
CA SER A 78 1.52 6.23 5.88
C SER A 78 1.23 7.25 4.77
N THR A 79 0.72 6.77 3.64
CA THR A 79 0.34 7.64 2.51
C THR A 79 -0.81 8.59 2.87
N ILE A 80 -1.86 8.10 3.53
CA ILE A 80 -2.98 8.93 3.99
C ILE A 80 -2.49 10.01 4.97
N LEU A 81 -1.68 9.62 5.95
CA LEU A 81 -1.21 10.50 7.02
C LEU A 81 -0.42 11.70 6.49
N THR A 82 0.39 11.47 5.47
CA THR A 82 1.38 12.45 5.00
C THR A 82 0.96 13.19 3.72
N GLY A 83 -0.02 12.67 2.97
CA GLY A 83 -0.31 13.16 1.62
C GLY A 83 0.85 12.91 0.64
N MET A 84 1.73 11.95 0.95
CA MET A 84 2.87 11.57 0.13
C MET A 84 2.87 10.05 -0.12
N TYR A 85 3.38 9.62 -1.25
CA TYR A 85 3.57 8.20 -1.51
C TYR A 85 4.59 7.60 -0.54
N ALA A 86 4.22 6.55 0.19
CA ALA A 86 5.11 5.89 1.14
C ALA A 86 6.41 5.40 0.46
N CYS A 87 6.36 4.99 -0.81
CA CYS A 87 7.52 4.59 -1.60
C CYS A 87 8.44 5.77 -2.01
N SER A 88 8.00 7.02 -1.87
CA SER A 88 8.86 8.20 -1.97
C SER A 88 9.54 8.52 -0.63
N LEU A 89 8.85 8.22 0.48
CA LEU A 89 9.34 8.47 1.84
C LEU A 89 10.29 7.38 2.36
N GLY A 90 10.29 6.20 1.74
CA GLY A 90 10.98 5.02 2.27
C GLY A 90 10.19 4.32 3.39
N THR A 91 8.90 4.61 3.50
CA THR A 91 7.99 4.00 4.50
C THR A 91 7.07 2.94 3.90
N GLN A 92 7.37 2.43 2.70
CA GLN A 92 6.57 1.42 2.01
C GLN A 92 6.76 -0.03 2.51
N PRO A 93 7.93 -0.46 3.07
CA PRO A 93 8.00 -1.81 3.60
C PRO A 93 7.12 -1.94 4.86
N MET A 94 6.35 -3.01 4.96
CA MET A 94 5.43 -3.22 6.09
C MET A 94 6.16 -3.13 7.43
N ARG A 95 5.69 -2.22 8.31
CA ARG A 95 6.25 -1.95 9.65
C ARG A 95 7.72 -1.53 9.66
N SER A 96 8.10 -0.72 8.66
CA SER A 96 9.47 -0.22 8.54
C SER A 96 9.89 0.66 9.72
N GLY A 97 8.99 1.47 10.28
CA GLY A 97 9.33 2.44 11.34
C GLY A 97 10.28 3.56 10.89
N ASN A 98 10.57 3.69 9.60
CA ASN A 98 11.49 4.69 9.07
C ASN A 98 11.01 6.11 9.35
N ALA A 99 11.94 7.01 9.68
CA ALA A 99 11.64 8.41 9.91
C ALA A 99 11.25 9.13 8.60
N ILE A 100 10.38 10.13 8.72
CA ILE A 100 10.04 11.06 7.64
C ILE A 100 10.73 12.41 7.85
N PRO A 101 10.96 13.21 6.78
CA PRO A 101 11.55 14.53 6.91
C PRO A 101 10.74 15.44 7.82
N ALA A 102 11.40 16.31 8.58
CA ALA A 102 10.73 17.26 9.48
C ALA A 102 9.77 18.22 8.75
N ALA A 103 10.00 18.48 7.46
CA ALA A 103 9.12 19.28 6.62
C ALA A 103 7.79 18.58 6.29
N VAL A 104 7.70 17.26 6.45
CA VAL A 104 6.48 16.47 6.19
C VAL A 104 5.67 16.40 7.47
N LYS A 105 4.74 17.33 7.62
CA LYS A 105 3.81 17.33 8.77
C LYS A 105 2.62 16.41 8.48
N PRO A 106 2.26 15.49 9.40
CA PRO A 106 0.99 14.76 9.37
C PRO A 106 -0.20 15.71 9.28
N TYR A 107 -1.18 15.41 8.41
CA TYR A 107 -2.31 16.32 8.20
C TYR A 107 -3.13 16.63 9.46
N PRO A 108 -3.28 15.72 10.47
CA PRO A 108 -4.01 16.09 11.69
C PRO A 108 -3.29 17.16 12.52
N GLN A 109 -1.96 17.19 12.46
CA GLN A 109 -1.19 18.26 13.09
C GLN A 109 -1.51 19.63 12.47
N LEU A 110 -1.61 19.70 11.13
CA LEU A 110 -2.00 20.92 10.40
C LEU A 110 -3.43 21.37 10.76
N LEU A 111 -4.36 20.41 10.90
CA LEU A 111 -5.72 20.70 11.37
C LEU A 111 -5.74 21.25 12.80
N ARG A 112 -4.94 20.66 13.71
CA ARG A 112 -4.82 21.14 15.10
C ARG A 112 -4.23 22.56 15.16
N GLU A 113 -3.17 22.82 14.38
CA GLU A 113 -2.59 24.16 14.24
C GLU A 113 -3.63 25.20 13.75
N ALA A 114 -4.62 24.74 12.95
CA ALA A 114 -5.74 25.56 12.50
C ALA A 114 -6.92 25.60 13.47
N GLY A 115 -6.84 24.98 14.66
CA GLY A 115 -7.84 25.05 15.73
C GLY A 115 -8.86 23.91 15.78
N TYR A 116 -8.74 22.89 14.93
CA TYR A 116 -9.57 21.69 15.03
C TYR A 116 -9.21 20.85 16.25
N TYR A 117 -10.20 20.20 16.84
CA TYR A 117 -9.99 19.10 17.79
C TYR A 117 -9.91 17.79 17.02
N CYS A 118 -8.74 17.14 17.03
CA CYS A 118 -8.44 15.97 16.18
C CYS A 118 -8.37 14.68 17.01
N THR A 119 -9.20 13.67 16.67
CA THR A 119 -9.26 12.40 17.40
C THR A 119 -9.13 11.20 16.48
N ASN A 120 -8.42 10.16 16.94
CA ASN A 120 -8.29 8.87 16.28
C ASN A 120 -8.68 7.73 17.23
N ASN A 121 -9.78 7.05 16.93
CA ASN A 121 -10.26 5.88 17.67
C ASN A 121 -9.89 4.61 16.90
N ALA A 122 -8.85 4.00 17.20
CA ALA A 122 -7.59 3.97 17.87
C ALA A 122 -6.55 3.24 17.03
N LYS A 123 -6.68 3.23 15.69
CA LYS A 123 -5.69 2.58 14.83
C LYS A 123 -4.69 3.60 14.27
N THR A 124 -3.40 3.37 14.53
CA THR A 124 -2.30 4.17 13.99
C THR A 124 -1.69 3.50 12.76
N ASP A 125 -0.91 2.46 12.93
CA ASP A 125 -0.24 1.72 11.84
C ASP A 125 0.45 2.67 10.82
N TYR A 126 1.05 3.78 11.28
CA TYR A 126 1.53 4.84 10.37
C TYR A 126 2.81 4.48 9.62
N ASN A 127 3.40 3.35 9.93
CA ASN A 127 4.61 2.82 9.27
C ASN A 127 5.83 3.75 9.31
N THR A 128 5.82 4.70 10.21
CA THR A 128 6.85 5.72 10.39
C THR A 128 6.94 6.14 11.85
N ALA A 129 8.12 6.61 12.25
CA ALA A 129 8.36 7.15 13.58
C ALA A 129 7.75 8.55 13.70
N VAL A 130 6.49 8.64 14.11
CA VAL A 130 5.83 9.92 14.45
C VAL A 130 5.41 9.93 15.92
N ASP A 131 5.52 11.08 16.55
CA ASP A 131 4.94 11.29 17.88
C ASP A 131 3.42 11.42 17.78
N VAL A 132 2.72 10.37 18.16
CA VAL A 132 1.25 10.29 18.10
C VAL A 132 0.58 11.41 18.91
N LYS A 133 1.22 11.87 20.02
CA LYS A 133 0.71 12.97 20.85
C LYS A 133 0.86 14.33 20.17
N ALA A 134 1.88 14.51 19.34
CA ALA A 134 2.01 15.71 18.52
C ALA A 134 0.99 15.73 17.37
N VAL A 135 0.59 14.56 16.87
CA VAL A 135 -0.35 14.41 15.75
C VAL A 135 -1.81 14.57 16.18
N TRP A 136 -2.22 13.99 17.32
CA TRP A 136 -3.62 13.92 17.77
C TRP A 136 -3.84 14.58 19.12
N ASP A 137 -5.03 15.16 19.34
CA ASP A 137 -5.46 15.58 20.68
C ASP A 137 -5.82 14.36 21.55
N ASP A 138 -6.47 13.35 20.95
CA ASP A 138 -6.71 12.05 21.58
C ASP A 138 -6.59 10.93 20.54
N CYS A 139 -5.76 9.94 20.85
CA CYS A 139 -5.56 8.73 20.03
C CYS A 139 -5.68 7.50 20.95
N SER A 140 -6.90 7.04 21.14
CA SER A 140 -7.23 5.92 22.04
C SER A 140 -8.55 5.25 21.66
N ASN A 141 -8.84 4.07 22.23
CA ASN A 141 -10.15 3.42 22.10
C ASN A 141 -11.32 4.23 22.68
N LYS A 142 -11.02 5.31 23.42
CA LYS A 142 -12.00 6.24 23.99
C LYS A 142 -12.00 7.59 23.28
N ALA A 143 -11.10 7.80 22.31
CA ALA A 143 -11.01 9.03 21.55
C ALA A 143 -12.32 9.36 20.85
N HIS A 144 -12.80 10.58 21.07
CA HIS A 144 -14.14 10.97 20.63
C HIS A 144 -14.26 12.49 20.45
N TRP A 145 -14.95 12.92 19.39
CA TRP A 145 -15.24 14.33 19.12
C TRP A 145 -16.04 15.05 20.24
N LYS A 146 -16.73 14.30 21.11
CA LYS A 146 -17.49 14.86 22.25
C LYS A 146 -16.62 15.62 23.26
N ASN A 147 -15.33 15.31 23.34
CA ASN A 147 -14.40 15.89 24.30
C ASN A 147 -13.86 17.28 23.87
N ARG A 148 -14.27 17.79 22.70
CA ARG A 148 -13.88 19.11 22.20
C ARG A 148 -14.48 20.24 23.04
N LYS A 149 -13.90 21.44 22.93
CA LYS A 149 -14.49 22.65 23.51
C LYS A 149 -15.80 23.02 22.80
N PRO A 150 -16.76 23.67 23.49
CA PRO A 150 -17.96 24.19 22.85
C PRO A 150 -17.61 25.08 21.64
N GLY A 151 -18.29 24.87 20.50
CA GLY A 151 -18.04 25.64 19.27
C GLY A 151 -16.75 25.31 18.51
N GLN A 152 -15.88 24.44 19.04
CA GLN A 152 -14.64 24.04 18.36
C GLN A 152 -14.95 23.05 17.23
N PRO A 153 -14.49 23.28 15.98
CA PRO A 153 -14.63 22.30 14.92
C PRO A 153 -13.82 21.05 15.25
N PHE A 154 -14.28 19.89 14.81
CA PHE A 154 -13.56 18.64 15.01
C PHE A 154 -13.24 17.93 13.71
N PHE A 155 -12.16 17.17 13.75
CA PHE A 155 -11.85 16.07 12.85
C PHE A 155 -11.76 14.78 13.67
N ALA A 156 -12.60 13.79 13.37
CA ALA A 156 -12.63 12.53 14.10
C ALA A 156 -12.57 11.33 13.16
N ILE A 157 -11.76 10.33 13.52
CA ILE A 157 -11.71 9.04 12.82
C ILE A 157 -12.21 7.95 13.77
N PHE A 158 -13.12 7.10 13.27
CA PHE A 158 -13.45 5.81 13.88
C PHE A 158 -13.00 4.69 12.95
N ASN A 159 -12.06 3.85 13.42
CA ASN A 159 -11.56 2.71 12.69
C ASN A 159 -12.33 1.46 13.10
N LEU A 160 -13.12 0.91 12.17
CA LEU A 160 -13.94 -0.29 12.37
C LEU A 160 -13.12 -1.52 11.99
N THR A 161 -12.66 -2.27 12.98
CA THR A 161 -11.72 -3.39 12.80
C THR A 161 -12.40 -4.74 12.57
N THR A 162 -13.72 -4.80 12.54
CA THR A 162 -14.51 -6.05 12.46
C THR A 162 -14.24 -6.83 11.17
N SER A 163 -14.05 -6.14 10.05
CA SER A 163 -13.75 -6.74 8.74
C SER A 163 -12.26 -7.06 8.52
N HIS A 164 -11.39 -6.82 9.51
CA HIS A 164 -9.95 -7.10 9.43
C HIS A 164 -9.64 -8.58 9.18
N GLU A 165 -8.54 -8.88 8.49
CA GLU A 165 -8.08 -10.22 8.10
C GLU A 165 -8.11 -11.25 9.22
N SER A 166 -7.84 -10.84 10.47
CA SER A 166 -7.93 -11.76 11.62
C SER A 166 -9.33 -12.37 11.85
N GLY A 167 -10.37 -11.71 11.34
CA GLY A 167 -11.74 -12.23 11.41
C GLY A 167 -11.95 -13.51 10.58
N VAL A 168 -11.15 -13.70 9.52
CA VAL A 168 -11.23 -14.87 8.62
C VAL A 168 -10.13 -15.92 8.90
N HIS A 169 -9.40 -15.82 10.01
CA HIS A 169 -8.41 -16.83 10.44
C HIS A 169 -9.03 -18.07 11.08
N LYS A 170 -10.33 -18.20 11.07
CA LYS A 170 -11.06 -19.33 11.63
C LYS A 170 -12.07 -19.85 10.62
N THR A 171 -12.46 -21.10 10.80
CA THR A 171 -13.59 -21.70 10.07
C THR A 171 -14.78 -21.72 10.99
N PRO A 172 -15.82 -20.90 10.77
CA PRO A 172 -17.03 -20.94 11.59
C PRO A 172 -17.81 -22.23 11.32
N SER A 173 -18.55 -22.69 12.32
CA SER A 173 -19.49 -23.82 12.16
C SER A 173 -20.67 -23.46 11.24
N SER A 174 -21.09 -22.20 11.27
CA SER A 174 -22.17 -21.65 10.42
C SER A 174 -21.89 -20.19 10.09
N THR A 175 -22.52 -19.70 9.03
CA THR A 175 -22.54 -18.30 8.60
C THR A 175 -24.00 -17.87 8.41
N GLU A 176 -24.29 -16.57 8.58
CA GLU A 176 -25.60 -16.00 8.26
C GLU A 176 -25.79 -15.89 6.75
N THR A 177 -24.72 -15.60 6.03
CA THR A 177 -24.70 -15.63 4.57
C THR A 177 -24.60 -17.07 4.10
N ASP A 178 -25.47 -17.49 3.19
CA ASP A 178 -25.50 -18.84 2.63
C ASP A 178 -24.27 -19.07 1.71
N PRO A 179 -23.36 -19.98 2.01
CA PRO A 179 -22.20 -20.28 1.19
C PRO A 179 -22.57 -20.77 -0.24
N ALA A 180 -23.74 -21.36 -0.43
CA ALA A 180 -24.18 -21.82 -1.75
C ALA A 180 -24.49 -20.67 -2.71
N LYS A 181 -24.80 -19.48 -2.19
CA LYS A 181 -25.09 -18.27 -2.97
C LYS A 181 -23.83 -17.47 -3.35
N ILE A 182 -22.67 -17.83 -2.79
CA ILE A 182 -21.43 -17.11 -3.07
C ILE A 182 -21.03 -17.26 -4.55
N VAL A 183 -20.80 -16.15 -5.22
CA VAL A 183 -20.17 -16.09 -6.54
C VAL A 183 -18.68 -15.88 -6.34
N LEU A 184 -17.89 -16.93 -6.55
CA LEU A 184 -16.44 -16.86 -6.39
C LEU A 184 -15.78 -16.13 -7.56
N PRO A 185 -14.73 -15.32 -7.32
CA PRO A 185 -13.92 -14.79 -8.41
C PRO A 185 -13.22 -15.95 -9.16
N ALA A 186 -12.96 -15.75 -10.45
CA ALA A 186 -12.42 -16.78 -11.34
C ALA A 186 -11.07 -17.37 -10.89
N TYR A 187 -10.32 -16.64 -10.08
CA TYR A 187 -9.02 -17.09 -9.56
C TYR A 187 -9.12 -17.96 -8.31
N HIS A 188 -10.25 -18.06 -7.63
CA HIS A 188 -10.39 -18.91 -6.44
C HIS A 188 -10.89 -20.32 -6.81
N PRO A 189 -10.38 -21.38 -6.15
CA PRO A 189 -10.94 -22.71 -6.30
C PRO A 189 -12.34 -22.78 -5.70
N ASP A 190 -13.23 -23.49 -6.38
CA ASP A 190 -14.59 -23.68 -5.90
C ASP A 190 -14.64 -24.86 -4.90
N THR A 191 -14.38 -24.57 -3.64
CA THR A 191 -14.44 -25.54 -2.56
C THR A 191 -15.45 -25.10 -1.50
N PRO A 192 -16.00 -26.04 -0.72
CA PRO A 192 -16.88 -25.71 0.40
C PRO A 192 -16.21 -24.79 1.44
N LEU A 193 -14.89 -24.91 1.64
CA LEU A 193 -14.15 -24.07 2.57
C LEU A 193 -13.99 -22.65 2.03
N MET A 194 -13.59 -22.50 0.76
CA MET A 194 -13.46 -21.18 0.14
C MET A 194 -14.80 -20.43 0.15
N ARG A 195 -15.91 -21.10 -0.18
CA ARG A 195 -17.26 -20.52 -0.10
C ARG A 195 -17.63 -20.08 1.31
N ARG A 196 -17.31 -20.88 2.33
CA ARG A 196 -17.54 -20.50 3.74
C ARG A 196 -16.70 -19.29 4.18
N GLN A 197 -15.46 -19.18 3.72
CA GLN A 197 -14.62 -18.01 4.01
C GLN A 197 -15.19 -16.73 3.40
N TRP A 198 -15.73 -16.82 2.18
CA TRP A 198 -16.45 -15.70 1.57
C TRP A 198 -17.73 -15.35 2.34
N ALA A 199 -18.53 -16.33 2.71
CA ALA A 199 -19.75 -16.11 3.49
C ALA A 199 -19.46 -15.46 4.86
N LEU A 200 -18.41 -15.91 5.55
CA LEU A 200 -17.93 -15.28 6.77
C LEU A 200 -17.51 -13.82 6.55
N TYR A 201 -16.82 -13.54 5.46
CA TYR A 201 -16.45 -12.17 5.14
C TYR A 201 -17.66 -11.25 4.93
N TYR A 202 -18.71 -11.70 4.24
CA TYR A 202 -19.97 -10.95 4.11
C TYR A 202 -20.64 -10.70 5.47
N ASP A 203 -20.60 -11.67 6.37
CA ASP A 203 -21.13 -11.49 7.73
C ASP A 203 -20.35 -10.44 8.51
N LEU A 204 -19.02 -10.43 8.40
CA LEU A 204 -18.16 -9.40 9.00
C LEU A 204 -18.42 -8.00 8.42
N VAL A 205 -18.65 -7.89 7.12
CA VAL A 205 -19.05 -6.63 6.46
C VAL A 205 -20.41 -6.14 6.97
N SER A 206 -21.37 -7.05 7.18
CA SER A 206 -22.69 -6.69 7.74
C SER A 206 -22.57 -6.17 9.19
N GLN A 207 -21.72 -6.79 10.00
CA GLN A 207 -21.44 -6.32 11.36
C GLN A 207 -20.74 -4.95 11.37
N MET A 208 -19.79 -4.73 10.46
CA MET A 208 -19.10 -3.45 10.26
C MET A 208 -20.10 -2.36 9.85
N ASP A 209 -21.05 -2.65 8.95
CA ASP A 209 -22.11 -1.71 8.55
C ASP A 209 -22.97 -1.26 9.75
N ALA A 210 -23.34 -2.20 10.63
CA ALA A 210 -24.09 -1.88 11.85
C ALA A 210 -23.30 -0.93 12.78
N GLN A 211 -21.97 -1.10 12.87
CA GLN A 211 -21.09 -0.22 13.64
C GLN A 211 -20.99 1.17 12.98
N ALA A 212 -20.86 1.24 11.66
CA ALA A 212 -20.89 2.51 10.92
C ALA A 212 -22.22 3.26 11.17
N GLY A 213 -23.35 2.55 11.09
CA GLY A 213 -24.68 3.09 11.41
C GLY A 213 -24.78 3.62 12.85
N ALA A 214 -24.15 2.97 13.82
CA ALA A 214 -24.11 3.46 15.20
C ALA A 214 -23.39 4.82 15.30
N ARG A 215 -22.26 5.02 14.59
CA ARG A 215 -21.55 6.30 14.58
C ARG A 215 -22.36 7.42 13.91
N LEU A 216 -23.08 7.10 12.85
CA LEU A 216 -23.97 8.06 12.17
C LEU A 216 -25.15 8.47 13.05
N ARG A 217 -25.78 7.52 13.75
CA ARG A 217 -26.86 7.81 14.71
C ARG A 217 -26.38 8.68 15.87
N GLU A 218 -25.22 8.37 16.44
CA GLU A 218 -24.62 9.16 17.53
C GLU A 218 -24.36 10.62 17.10
N LEU A 219 -23.89 10.85 15.87
CA LEU A 219 -23.68 12.18 15.33
C LEU A 219 -25.02 12.93 15.13
N LYS A 220 -26.05 12.23 14.65
CA LYS A 220 -27.40 12.77 14.46
C LYS A 220 -28.06 13.14 15.79
N GLU A 221 -27.99 12.25 16.79
CA GLU A 221 -28.55 12.45 18.13
C GLU A 221 -27.87 13.62 18.86
N ALA A 222 -26.59 13.90 18.55
CA ALA A 222 -25.89 15.07 19.06
C ALA A 222 -26.24 16.38 18.34
N GLY A 223 -27.12 16.37 17.32
CA GLY A 223 -27.49 17.55 16.53
C GLY A 223 -26.37 18.08 15.63
N LEU A 224 -25.36 17.24 15.30
CA LEU A 224 -24.15 17.68 14.57
C LEU A 224 -24.12 17.20 13.11
N LEU A 225 -25.10 16.42 12.69
CA LEU A 225 -25.11 15.84 11.34
C LEU A 225 -25.15 16.90 10.24
N ASP A 226 -25.83 18.04 10.50
CA ASP A 226 -25.98 19.15 9.54
C ASP A 226 -24.81 20.15 9.56
N ASP A 227 -23.84 19.94 10.46
CA ASP A 227 -22.59 20.69 10.52
C ASP A 227 -21.37 19.83 10.16
N THR A 228 -21.57 18.56 9.75
CA THR A 228 -20.49 17.58 9.57
C THR A 228 -20.47 17.00 8.16
N ILE A 229 -19.33 17.10 7.49
CA ILE A 229 -19.01 16.32 6.30
C ILE A 229 -18.58 14.92 6.75
N VAL A 230 -19.25 13.88 6.25
CA VAL A 230 -18.99 12.48 6.63
C VAL A 230 -18.36 11.72 5.47
N PHE A 231 -17.21 11.10 5.73
CA PHE A 231 -16.56 10.15 4.83
C PHE A 231 -16.72 8.75 5.37
N TYR A 232 -17.03 7.81 4.49
CA TYR A 232 -16.82 6.39 4.72
C TYR A 232 -15.88 5.86 3.63
N TYR A 233 -14.85 5.11 4.02
CA TYR A 233 -13.95 4.37 3.10
C TYR A 233 -13.26 3.23 3.84
N ALA A 234 -12.70 2.25 3.09
CA ALA A 234 -11.84 1.21 3.66
C ALA A 234 -10.37 1.61 3.52
N ASP A 235 -9.49 1.12 4.42
CA ASP A 235 -8.06 1.45 4.39
C ASP A 235 -7.30 0.78 3.23
N HIS A 236 -7.78 -0.34 2.71
CA HIS A 236 -7.41 -1.02 1.46
C HIS A 236 -8.47 -2.07 1.10
N GLY A 237 -8.20 -2.86 0.04
CA GLY A 237 -9.15 -3.89 -0.43
C GLY A 237 -9.30 -5.09 0.51
N GLY A 238 -10.04 -6.10 0.09
CA GLY A 238 -10.55 -7.20 0.90
C GLY A 238 -9.50 -8.12 1.50
N VAL A 239 -9.96 -9.01 2.39
CA VAL A 239 -9.12 -9.90 3.22
C VAL A 239 -8.84 -11.26 2.59
N LEU A 240 -9.65 -11.66 1.60
CA LEU A 240 -9.55 -13.01 1.06
C LEU A 240 -8.29 -13.16 0.19
N PRO A 241 -7.80 -14.38 0.01
CA PRO A 241 -6.57 -14.63 -0.74
C PRO A 241 -6.53 -13.90 -2.10
N ARG A 242 -5.35 -13.42 -2.52
CA ARG A 242 -5.13 -12.59 -3.71
C ARG A 242 -5.77 -11.18 -3.64
N SER A 243 -6.25 -10.73 -2.49
CA SER A 243 -6.75 -9.35 -2.28
C SER A 243 -5.72 -8.52 -1.52
N LYS A 244 -5.78 -8.52 -0.18
CA LYS A 244 -4.76 -7.85 0.66
C LYS A 244 -3.35 -8.26 0.25
N ARG A 245 -2.43 -7.31 0.17
CA ARG A 245 -1.03 -7.44 -0.27
C ARG A 245 -0.80 -7.47 -1.78
N PHE A 246 -1.85 -7.44 -2.63
CA PHE A 246 -1.70 -7.55 -4.09
C PHE A 246 -2.31 -6.34 -4.81
N LEU A 247 -1.67 -5.90 -5.92
CA LEU A 247 -2.06 -4.68 -6.65
C LEU A 247 -3.23 -4.86 -7.62
N TYR A 248 -4.05 -5.88 -7.43
CA TYR A 248 -5.29 -6.09 -8.17
C TYR A 248 -6.43 -5.20 -7.67
N GLU A 249 -7.52 -5.08 -8.44
CA GLU A 249 -8.73 -4.38 -8.00
C GLU A 249 -9.19 -4.87 -6.61
N SER A 250 -9.14 -6.19 -6.38
CA SER A 250 -9.52 -6.81 -5.12
C SER A 250 -8.70 -6.35 -3.90
N GLY A 251 -7.44 -5.93 -4.11
CA GLY A 251 -6.55 -5.48 -3.04
C GLY A 251 -6.47 -3.96 -2.90
N THR A 252 -6.83 -3.20 -3.93
CA THR A 252 -6.58 -1.75 -3.98
C THR A 252 -7.82 -0.90 -4.15
N ARG A 253 -8.87 -1.40 -4.82
CA ARG A 253 -10.13 -0.67 -4.98
C ARG A 253 -10.94 -0.78 -3.70
N VAL A 254 -11.41 0.38 -3.21
CA VAL A 254 -12.14 0.51 -1.95
C VAL A 254 -13.48 1.19 -2.15
N PRO A 255 -14.48 0.92 -1.29
CA PRO A 255 -15.67 1.75 -1.24
C PRO A 255 -15.30 3.14 -0.72
N MET A 256 -15.95 4.18 -1.27
CA MET A 256 -15.84 5.54 -0.76
C MET A 256 -17.16 6.29 -0.93
N LEU A 257 -17.70 6.77 0.19
CA LEU A 257 -18.94 7.54 0.28
C LEU A 257 -18.64 8.85 0.98
N ILE A 258 -19.15 9.98 0.46
CA ILE A 258 -18.96 11.29 1.11
C ILE A 258 -20.31 12.00 1.16
N ARG A 259 -20.80 12.26 2.38
CA ARG A 259 -22.02 13.06 2.63
C ARG A 259 -21.65 14.49 2.95
N PHE A 260 -22.30 15.41 2.26
CA PHE A 260 -22.23 16.84 2.51
C PHE A 260 -23.57 17.31 3.12
N PRO A 261 -23.60 17.96 4.28
CA PRO A 261 -24.81 18.60 4.76
C PRO A 261 -25.16 19.81 3.88
N GLU A 262 -26.42 20.25 3.91
CA GLU A 262 -26.92 21.35 3.07
C GLU A 262 -26.07 22.62 3.22
N LYS A 263 -25.65 22.94 4.43
CA LYS A 263 -24.77 24.06 4.76
C LYS A 263 -23.45 24.09 3.97
N PHE A 264 -22.91 22.93 3.63
CA PHE A 264 -21.67 22.77 2.87
C PHE A 264 -21.87 22.14 1.48
N ARG A 265 -23.09 22.22 0.96
CA ARG A 265 -23.45 21.68 -0.36
C ARG A 265 -22.56 22.23 -1.49
N ALA A 266 -22.19 23.50 -1.42
CA ALA A 266 -21.30 24.13 -2.40
C ALA A 266 -19.90 23.47 -2.52
N LEU A 267 -19.50 22.64 -1.56
CA LEU A 267 -18.25 21.88 -1.58
C LEU A 267 -18.43 20.49 -2.23
N ALA A 268 -19.66 20.05 -2.45
CA ALA A 268 -19.97 18.76 -3.05
C ALA A 268 -19.79 18.81 -4.59
N PRO A 269 -19.33 17.74 -5.23
CA PRO A 269 -19.19 17.66 -6.69
C PRO A 269 -20.52 17.38 -7.43
N GLY A 270 -21.64 17.28 -6.72
CA GLY A 270 -22.96 16.98 -7.27
C GLY A 270 -24.03 16.81 -6.18
N ASP A 271 -25.23 16.46 -6.60
CA ASP A 271 -26.39 16.26 -5.71
C ASP A 271 -26.29 14.96 -4.90
N PRO A 272 -27.00 14.83 -3.76
CA PRO A 272 -27.09 13.59 -3.01
C PRO A 272 -27.56 12.43 -3.87
N GLY A 273 -26.98 11.24 -3.67
CA GLY A 273 -27.25 10.05 -4.47
C GLY A 273 -26.46 9.97 -5.78
N THR A 274 -25.67 11.00 -6.14
CA THR A 274 -24.79 10.97 -7.31
C THR A 274 -23.73 9.88 -7.20
N ARG A 275 -23.48 9.21 -8.32
CA ARG A 275 -22.36 8.28 -8.49
C ARG A 275 -21.35 8.89 -9.45
N THR A 276 -20.07 8.85 -9.10
CA THR A 276 -19.00 9.41 -9.91
C THR A 276 -17.94 8.36 -10.26
N ASP A 277 -17.43 8.47 -11.50
CA ASP A 277 -16.30 7.64 -11.99
C ASP A 277 -14.94 8.32 -11.79
N ARG A 278 -14.90 9.49 -11.13
CA ARG A 278 -13.65 10.18 -10.82
C ARG A 278 -12.67 9.22 -10.13
N LEU A 279 -11.46 9.15 -10.66
CA LEU A 279 -10.37 8.43 -10.00
C LEU A 279 -9.95 9.19 -8.74
N VAL A 280 -9.97 8.49 -7.60
CA VAL A 280 -9.51 9.00 -6.30
C VAL A 280 -8.38 8.11 -5.80
N SER A 281 -7.30 8.73 -5.37
CA SER A 281 -6.11 8.09 -4.83
C SER A 281 -5.95 8.47 -3.36
N PHE A 282 -5.53 7.56 -2.50
CA PHE A 282 -5.40 7.85 -1.06
C PHE A 282 -4.38 8.93 -0.72
N VAL A 283 -3.37 9.13 -1.56
CA VAL A 283 -2.44 10.25 -1.43
C VAL A 283 -3.17 11.61 -1.49
N ASP A 284 -4.37 11.66 -2.06
CA ASP A 284 -5.21 12.85 -2.21
C ASP A 284 -6.08 13.15 -0.99
N LEU A 285 -6.20 12.22 -0.03
CA LEU A 285 -7.09 12.40 1.13
C LEU A 285 -6.64 13.53 2.04
N ALA A 286 -5.35 13.59 2.38
CA ALA A 286 -4.80 14.66 3.22
C ALA A 286 -4.98 16.05 2.58
N PRO A 287 -4.53 16.33 1.34
CA PRO A 287 -4.75 17.63 0.72
C PRO A 287 -6.23 17.97 0.51
N THR A 288 -7.09 16.97 0.26
CA THR A 288 -8.54 17.20 0.17
C THR A 288 -9.14 17.64 1.50
N LEU A 289 -8.73 17.01 2.59
CA LEU A 289 -9.17 17.37 3.94
C LEU A 289 -8.75 18.79 4.30
N LEU A 290 -7.50 19.17 4.01
CA LEU A 290 -6.99 20.52 4.22
C LEU A 290 -7.77 21.54 3.38
N SER A 291 -8.06 21.21 2.10
CA SER A 291 -8.87 22.07 1.22
C SER A 291 -10.27 22.31 1.76
N LEU A 292 -10.96 21.24 2.24
CA LEU A 292 -12.30 21.34 2.84
C LEU A 292 -12.28 22.16 4.14
N ALA A 293 -11.21 22.09 4.90
CA ALA A 293 -11.01 22.87 6.13
C ALA A 293 -10.56 24.32 5.88
N GLY A 294 -10.33 24.72 4.62
CA GLY A 294 -9.82 26.05 4.26
C GLY A 294 -8.36 26.29 4.70
N ILE A 295 -7.56 25.23 4.78
CA ILE A 295 -6.14 25.26 5.16
C ILE A 295 -5.27 25.15 3.92
N PRO A 296 -4.20 25.96 3.77
CA PRO A 296 -3.27 25.82 2.66
C PRO A 296 -2.62 24.42 2.60
N ILE A 297 -2.55 23.85 1.40
CA ILE A 297 -1.91 22.55 1.18
C ILE A 297 -0.39 22.77 1.09
N PRO A 298 0.43 22.09 1.91
CA PRO A 298 1.89 22.17 1.80
C PRO A 298 2.40 21.71 0.43
N GLU A 299 3.33 22.45 -0.17
CA GLU A 299 3.93 22.14 -1.48
C GLU A 299 4.65 20.79 -1.54
N ILE A 300 5.14 20.30 -0.39
CA ILE A 300 5.81 19.01 -0.31
C ILE A 300 4.85 17.83 -0.48
N MET A 301 3.53 18.03 -0.26
CA MET A 301 2.53 16.97 -0.49
C MET A 301 2.49 16.57 -1.97
N GLN A 302 2.44 15.28 -2.22
CA GLN A 302 2.41 14.70 -3.58
C GLN A 302 0.98 14.40 -4.07
N GLY A 303 0.03 14.39 -3.15
CA GLY A 303 -1.39 14.29 -3.45
C GLY A 303 -2.00 15.61 -3.88
N GLU A 304 -3.17 15.54 -4.51
CA GLU A 304 -3.93 16.68 -5.02
C GLU A 304 -5.34 16.66 -4.44
N ALA A 305 -5.82 17.82 -3.95
CA ALA A 305 -7.20 17.91 -3.46
C ALA A 305 -8.20 17.62 -4.60
N PHE A 306 -9.18 16.77 -4.36
CA PHE A 306 -10.27 16.51 -5.29
C PHE A 306 -11.60 17.17 -4.88
N LEU A 307 -11.64 17.81 -3.70
CA LEU A 307 -12.78 18.55 -3.16
C LEU A 307 -12.32 19.85 -2.50
N GLY A 308 -13.26 20.78 -2.33
CA GLY A 308 -13.01 22.06 -1.68
C GLY A 308 -12.39 23.12 -2.60
N PRO A 309 -12.07 24.31 -2.07
CA PRO A 309 -11.61 25.46 -2.88
C PRO A 309 -10.29 25.25 -3.62
N GLN A 310 -9.43 24.32 -3.15
CA GLN A 310 -8.14 24.02 -3.75
C GLN A 310 -8.19 22.76 -4.64
N ALA A 311 -9.39 22.28 -5.00
CA ALA A 311 -9.57 21.09 -5.81
C ALA A 311 -8.91 21.23 -7.20
N LYS A 312 -8.26 20.16 -7.62
CA LYS A 312 -7.66 20.02 -8.96
C LYS A 312 -8.60 19.28 -9.91
N PRO A 313 -8.41 19.40 -11.23
CA PRO A 313 -9.10 18.59 -12.22
C PRO A 313 -8.99 17.08 -11.91
N PRO A 314 -9.88 16.24 -12.47
CA PRO A 314 -9.76 14.78 -12.32
C PRO A 314 -8.41 14.28 -12.81
N ARG A 315 -7.78 13.38 -12.03
CA ARG A 315 -6.53 12.73 -12.44
C ARG A 315 -6.79 11.70 -13.52
N GLU A 316 -5.83 11.51 -14.38
CA GLU A 316 -5.87 10.49 -15.42
C GLU A 316 -5.42 9.12 -14.90
N TYR A 317 -4.49 9.10 -13.93
CA TYR A 317 -3.87 7.89 -13.40
C TYR A 317 -3.91 7.82 -11.87
N VAL A 318 -4.06 6.59 -11.37
CA VAL A 318 -3.75 6.23 -9.97
C VAL A 318 -2.51 5.35 -9.97
N TYR A 319 -1.55 5.68 -9.10
CA TYR A 319 -0.30 4.91 -8.95
C TYR A 319 -0.33 4.10 -7.66
N LEU A 320 0.09 2.85 -7.77
CA LEU A 320 -0.01 1.85 -6.72
C LEU A 320 1.34 1.18 -6.51
N PHE A 321 1.63 0.78 -5.29
CA PHE A 321 2.91 0.17 -4.95
C PHE A 321 2.77 -0.91 -3.88
N ARG A 322 3.64 -1.92 -3.96
CA ARG A 322 3.84 -2.91 -2.92
C ARG A 322 5.32 -3.30 -2.91
N ASP A 323 5.88 -3.32 -1.73
CA ASP A 323 7.23 -3.80 -1.44
C ASP A 323 7.17 -4.96 -0.44
N ARG A 324 8.15 -5.15 0.43
CA ARG A 324 8.07 -6.19 1.45
C ARG A 324 6.75 -6.12 2.22
N ALA A 325 6.02 -7.23 2.19
CA ALA A 325 4.84 -7.45 3.01
C ALA A 325 5.16 -8.54 4.03
N ASP A 326 4.97 -8.20 5.32
CA ASP A 326 5.36 -9.05 6.43
C ASP A 326 6.81 -9.56 6.27
N GLU A 327 7.05 -10.88 6.24
CA GLU A 327 8.37 -11.49 6.14
C GLU A 327 8.89 -11.72 4.72
N ARG A 328 8.11 -11.43 3.67
CA ARG A 328 8.52 -11.74 2.28
C ARG A 328 8.92 -10.50 1.49
N PRO A 329 10.20 -10.41 1.08
CA PRO A 329 10.66 -9.41 0.12
C PRO A 329 9.93 -9.54 -1.21
N ASP A 330 9.54 -8.41 -1.75
CA ASP A 330 8.96 -8.29 -3.08
C ASP A 330 9.01 -6.82 -3.53
N ALA A 331 8.78 -6.56 -4.81
CA ALA A 331 8.60 -5.22 -5.33
C ALA A 331 7.78 -5.25 -6.61
N PHE A 332 6.64 -4.58 -6.60
CA PHE A 332 5.88 -4.32 -7.82
C PHE A 332 5.13 -3.00 -7.74
N ARG A 333 4.90 -2.42 -8.91
CA ARG A 333 4.24 -1.13 -9.10
C ARG A 333 3.12 -1.29 -10.09
N ALA A 334 2.08 -0.46 -9.94
CA ALA A 334 1.03 -0.42 -10.91
C ALA A 334 0.57 1.01 -11.20
N VAL A 335 0.02 1.17 -12.40
CA VAL A 335 -0.73 2.36 -12.79
C VAL A 335 -2.08 1.93 -13.36
N ARG A 336 -3.12 2.67 -12.99
CA ARG A 336 -4.50 2.40 -13.37
C ARG A 336 -5.13 3.67 -13.92
N ASP A 337 -5.68 3.62 -15.15
CA ASP A 337 -6.52 4.66 -15.74
C ASP A 337 -8.02 4.34 -15.57
N SER A 338 -8.91 4.87 -16.37
CA SER A 338 -10.34 4.59 -16.30
C SER A 338 -10.73 3.18 -16.74
N ARG A 339 -9.87 2.45 -17.46
CA ARG A 339 -10.18 1.15 -18.05
C ARG A 339 -9.11 0.09 -17.83
N TYR A 340 -7.83 0.46 -17.92
CA TYR A 340 -6.71 -0.48 -17.89
C TYR A 340 -5.92 -0.36 -16.61
N ARG A 341 -5.41 -1.51 -16.14
CA ARG A 341 -4.40 -1.61 -15.10
C ARG A 341 -3.14 -2.25 -15.69
N TYR A 342 -2.01 -1.57 -15.52
CA TYR A 342 -0.69 -2.09 -15.83
C TYR A 342 0.06 -2.36 -14.53
N ILE A 343 0.68 -3.56 -14.42
CA ILE A 343 1.51 -3.96 -13.28
C ILE A 343 2.92 -4.27 -13.79
N ARG A 344 3.93 -3.71 -13.13
CA ARG A 344 5.35 -4.02 -13.33
C ARG A 344 5.87 -4.81 -12.15
N ASN A 345 6.32 -6.05 -12.38
CA ASN A 345 6.94 -6.94 -11.41
C ASN A 345 8.46 -6.86 -11.52
N TYR A 346 9.15 -6.53 -10.41
CA TYR A 346 10.62 -6.44 -10.36
C TYR A 346 11.29 -7.74 -9.92
N TYR A 347 10.53 -8.66 -9.28
CA TYR A 347 10.96 -10.02 -8.94
C TYR A 347 10.07 -11.08 -9.61
N PRO A 348 10.02 -11.13 -10.96
CA PRO A 348 9.09 -12.02 -11.66
C PRO A 348 9.43 -13.51 -11.50
N HIS A 349 10.62 -13.86 -11.03
CA HIS A 349 10.98 -15.24 -10.68
C HIS A 349 10.24 -15.77 -9.45
N LEU A 350 9.70 -14.88 -8.59
CA LEU A 350 8.92 -15.26 -7.42
C LEU A 350 7.43 -15.38 -7.78
N PRO A 351 6.67 -16.30 -7.16
CA PRO A 351 5.21 -16.32 -7.27
C PRO A 351 4.58 -15.21 -6.45
N TYR A 352 3.32 -14.88 -6.69
CA TYR A 352 2.53 -14.06 -5.77
C TYR A 352 2.27 -14.79 -4.45
N GLY A 353 1.99 -16.09 -4.52
CA GLY A 353 1.70 -16.98 -3.41
C GLY A 353 2.95 -17.40 -2.63
N GLN A 354 3.86 -16.47 -2.31
CA GLN A 354 4.91 -16.72 -1.32
C GLN A 354 4.26 -16.98 0.03
N HIS A 355 4.74 -17.99 0.77
CA HIS A 355 4.20 -18.29 2.09
C HIS A 355 4.38 -17.09 3.04
N LEU A 356 3.27 -16.54 3.52
CA LEU A 356 3.20 -15.48 4.51
C LEU A 356 2.45 -16.02 5.74
N ASP A 357 3.11 -16.09 6.90
CA ASP A 357 2.55 -16.69 8.12
C ASP A 357 1.13 -16.16 8.42
N TYR A 358 0.94 -14.84 8.29
CA TYR A 358 -0.34 -14.24 8.62
C TYR A 358 -1.44 -14.55 7.58
N LEU A 359 -1.09 -14.63 6.29
CA LEU A 359 -2.04 -14.99 5.23
C LEU A 359 -2.40 -16.48 5.30
N TRP A 360 -1.42 -17.36 5.63
CA TRP A 360 -1.64 -18.80 5.76
C TRP A 360 -2.49 -19.19 6.99
N LYS A 361 -2.78 -18.25 7.92
CA LYS A 361 -3.79 -18.43 8.97
C LYS A 361 -5.22 -18.46 8.44
N ASN A 362 -5.48 -17.95 7.24
CA ASN A 362 -6.75 -18.19 6.57
C ASN A 362 -6.80 -19.65 6.10
N PRO A 363 -7.75 -20.47 6.58
CA PRO A 363 -7.79 -21.90 6.28
C PRO A 363 -7.90 -22.24 4.79
N ALA A 364 -8.44 -21.32 3.97
CA ALA A 364 -8.54 -21.53 2.52
C ALA A 364 -7.19 -21.41 1.79
N MET A 365 -6.16 -20.79 2.40
CA MET A 365 -4.84 -20.70 1.78
C MET A 365 -4.10 -22.05 1.71
N PRO A 366 -3.93 -22.80 2.82
CA PRO A 366 -3.34 -24.14 2.76
C PRO A 366 -4.11 -25.09 1.83
N GLU A 367 -5.46 -25.02 1.81
CA GLU A 367 -6.28 -25.82 0.89
C GLU A 367 -5.99 -25.46 -0.56
N TRP A 368 -5.94 -24.17 -0.90
CA TRP A 368 -5.65 -23.71 -2.27
C TRP A 368 -4.23 -24.11 -2.71
N GLU A 369 -3.24 -23.96 -1.84
CA GLU A 369 -1.88 -24.42 -2.09
C GLU A 369 -1.81 -25.94 -2.32
N GLN A 370 -2.53 -26.73 -1.52
CA GLN A 370 -2.59 -28.18 -1.69
C GLN A 370 -3.21 -28.59 -3.02
N LEU A 371 -4.29 -27.93 -3.45
CA LEU A 371 -4.90 -28.16 -4.76
C LEU A 371 -3.94 -27.84 -5.90
N PHE A 372 -3.15 -26.75 -5.76
CA PHE A 372 -2.09 -26.43 -6.71
C PHE A 372 -1.02 -27.52 -6.78
N ARG A 373 -0.50 -27.98 -5.63
CA ARG A 373 0.55 -29.02 -5.55
C ARG A 373 0.10 -30.35 -6.15
N THR A 374 -1.17 -30.68 -6.04
CA THR A 374 -1.73 -31.92 -6.62
C THR A 374 -2.13 -31.80 -8.08
N GLY A 375 -1.94 -30.61 -8.72
CA GLY A 375 -2.33 -30.38 -10.11
C GLY A 375 -3.83 -30.34 -10.36
N ALA A 376 -4.64 -30.10 -9.33
CA ALA A 376 -6.11 -30.10 -9.41
C ALA A 376 -6.71 -28.77 -9.93
N LEU A 377 -5.88 -27.80 -10.24
CA LEU A 377 -6.32 -26.45 -10.62
C LEU A 377 -6.10 -26.17 -12.11
N ASP A 378 -6.98 -25.36 -12.70
CA ASP A 378 -6.78 -24.76 -14.01
C ASP A 378 -5.72 -23.62 -13.99
N ALA A 379 -5.42 -23.07 -15.16
CA ALA A 379 -4.40 -22.04 -15.32
C ALA A 379 -4.68 -20.78 -14.51
N ALA A 380 -5.96 -20.30 -14.46
CA ALA A 380 -6.32 -19.09 -13.75
C ALA A 380 -6.12 -19.23 -12.23
N ARG A 381 -6.49 -20.39 -11.68
CA ARG A 381 -6.36 -20.70 -10.25
C ARG A 381 -4.94 -21.08 -9.84
N SER A 382 -4.14 -21.60 -10.77
CA SER A 382 -2.72 -21.95 -10.56
C SER A 382 -1.80 -20.73 -10.63
N ALA A 383 -2.16 -19.69 -11.37
CA ALA A 383 -1.29 -18.54 -11.67
C ALA A 383 -0.73 -17.86 -10.42
N PHE A 384 -1.45 -17.88 -9.30
CA PHE A 384 -1.03 -17.29 -8.03
C PHE A 384 0.25 -17.93 -7.45
N PHE A 385 0.48 -19.22 -7.71
CA PHE A 385 1.62 -19.99 -7.20
C PHE A 385 2.74 -20.18 -8.23
N LEU A 386 2.59 -19.64 -9.43
CA LEU A 386 3.60 -19.71 -10.49
C LEU A 386 4.47 -18.44 -10.54
N PRO A 387 5.70 -18.52 -11.09
CA PRO A 387 6.48 -17.34 -11.43
C PRO A 387 5.67 -16.37 -12.29
N ARG A 388 5.83 -15.07 -12.02
CA ARG A 388 5.03 -14.02 -12.64
C ARG A 388 5.54 -13.58 -13.99
N ALA A 389 4.69 -12.98 -14.82
CA ALA A 389 5.13 -12.17 -15.92
C ALA A 389 5.82 -10.88 -15.38
N GLN A 390 6.82 -10.38 -16.12
CA GLN A 390 7.47 -9.13 -15.78
C GLN A 390 6.49 -7.94 -15.90
N GLU A 391 5.57 -8.03 -16.89
CA GLU A 391 4.54 -7.04 -17.16
C GLU A 391 3.17 -7.70 -17.24
N GLU A 392 2.20 -7.05 -16.63
CA GLU A 392 0.81 -7.46 -16.72
C GLU A 392 -0.04 -6.26 -17.14
N LEU A 393 -1.00 -6.50 -18.02
CA LEU A 393 -2.01 -5.52 -18.44
C LEU A 393 -3.38 -6.16 -18.37
N TYR A 394 -4.32 -5.49 -17.73
CA TYR A 394 -5.70 -5.95 -17.57
C TYR A 394 -6.69 -4.89 -18.03
N ASP A 395 -7.70 -5.28 -18.80
CA ASP A 395 -8.91 -4.48 -19.04
C ASP A 395 -9.89 -4.79 -17.91
N VAL A 396 -9.89 -3.95 -16.88
CA VAL A 396 -10.68 -4.19 -15.65
C VAL A 396 -12.20 -4.06 -15.85
N GLN A 397 -12.64 -3.55 -17.02
CA GLN A 397 -14.07 -3.50 -17.38
C GLN A 397 -14.50 -4.83 -18.01
N ALA A 398 -13.67 -5.42 -18.86
CA ALA A 398 -13.95 -6.69 -19.53
C ALA A 398 -13.57 -7.90 -18.67
N ASP A 399 -12.53 -7.76 -17.83
CA ASP A 399 -12.01 -8.79 -16.92
C ASP A 399 -11.88 -8.21 -15.48
N PRO A 400 -12.97 -8.07 -14.74
CA PRO A 400 -12.95 -7.54 -13.39
C PRO A 400 -12.20 -8.43 -12.36
N HIS A 401 -11.89 -9.67 -12.74
CA HIS A 401 -11.12 -10.59 -11.92
C HIS A 401 -9.62 -10.60 -12.23
N GLU A 402 -9.19 -9.86 -13.28
CA GLU A 402 -7.78 -9.71 -13.67
C GLU A 402 -7.05 -11.06 -13.79
N VAL A 403 -7.63 -11.97 -14.59
CA VAL A 403 -7.09 -13.31 -14.85
C VAL A 403 -6.50 -13.46 -16.26
N ARG A 404 -6.81 -12.51 -17.16
CA ARG A 404 -6.32 -12.49 -18.55
C ARG A 404 -5.27 -11.38 -18.72
N ASN A 405 -4.00 -11.73 -18.65
CA ASN A 405 -2.92 -10.79 -18.93
C ASN A 405 -2.85 -10.46 -20.44
N LEU A 406 -3.04 -9.20 -20.80
CA LEU A 406 -3.04 -8.65 -22.16
C LEU A 406 -1.68 -8.06 -22.58
N ALA A 407 -0.65 -8.10 -21.73
CA ALA A 407 0.64 -7.46 -22.02
C ALA A 407 1.35 -8.03 -23.27
N GLY A 408 1.06 -9.27 -23.65
CA GLY A 408 1.57 -9.90 -24.87
C GLY A 408 0.66 -9.77 -26.09
N ASP A 409 -0.51 -9.15 -25.96
CA ASP A 409 -1.49 -9.03 -27.05
C ASP A 409 -1.20 -7.78 -27.90
N PRO A 410 -0.85 -7.94 -29.21
CA PRO A 410 -0.59 -6.79 -30.09
C PRO A 410 -1.75 -5.78 -30.18
N ALA A 411 -2.98 -6.23 -30.00
CA ALA A 411 -4.16 -5.34 -30.01
C ALA A 411 -4.20 -4.34 -28.83
N HIS A 412 -3.43 -4.63 -27.78
CA HIS A 412 -3.36 -3.82 -26.56
C HIS A 412 -2.00 -3.13 -26.38
N ARG A 413 -1.22 -3.01 -27.47
CA ARG A 413 0.13 -2.39 -27.44
C ARG A 413 0.08 -0.92 -27.04
N GLU A 414 -0.86 -0.14 -27.56
CA GLU A 414 -0.97 1.29 -27.22
C GLU A 414 -1.21 1.52 -25.73
N PRO A 415 -2.25 0.95 -25.08
CA PRO A 415 -2.45 1.14 -23.65
C PRO A 415 -1.26 0.59 -22.81
N LEU A 416 -0.62 -0.49 -23.25
CA LEU A 416 0.57 -1.02 -22.57
C LEU A 416 1.72 0.00 -22.55
N GLU A 417 2.08 0.55 -23.72
CA GLU A 417 3.20 1.50 -23.85
C GLU A 417 2.90 2.81 -23.11
N ARG A 418 1.68 3.33 -23.22
CA ARG A 418 1.23 4.56 -22.53
C ARG A 418 1.30 4.40 -21.02
N LEU A 419 0.77 3.31 -20.47
CA LEU A 419 0.78 3.07 -19.01
C LEU A 419 2.17 2.76 -18.49
N ARG A 420 3.01 2.03 -19.26
CA ARG A 420 4.42 1.80 -18.94
C ARG A 420 5.18 3.13 -18.80
N GLN A 421 4.98 4.05 -19.75
CA GLN A 421 5.61 5.35 -19.70
C GLN A 421 5.10 6.18 -18.52
N ALA A 422 3.80 6.23 -18.30
CA ALA A 422 3.20 6.95 -17.17
C ALA A 422 3.74 6.44 -15.82
N LEU A 423 3.91 5.13 -15.66
CA LEU A 423 4.50 4.55 -14.45
C LEU A 423 5.96 4.96 -14.29
N ARG A 424 6.77 4.88 -15.36
CA ARG A 424 8.18 5.29 -15.33
C ARG A 424 8.34 6.75 -14.93
N ASP A 425 7.58 7.65 -15.54
CA ASP A 425 7.63 9.10 -15.27
C ASP A 425 7.24 9.40 -13.82
N TRP A 426 6.23 8.72 -13.29
CA TRP A 426 5.83 8.84 -11.89
C TRP A 426 6.95 8.38 -10.94
N GLN A 427 7.57 7.22 -11.18
CA GLN A 427 8.66 6.70 -10.35
C GLN A 427 9.86 7.65 -10.30
N LEU A 428 10.25 8.23 -11.45
CA LEU A 428 11.32 9.21 -11.52
C LEU A 428 10.97 10.50 -10.76
N ARG A 429 9.75 11.00 -10.96
CA ARG A 429 9.26 12.23 -10.32
C ARG A 429 9.24 12.15 -8.82
N ILE A 430 8.75 11.02 -8.25
CA ILE A 430 8.65 10.86 -6.80
C ILE A 430 9.97 10.39 -6.16
N LYS A 431 10.97 10.01 -6.95
CA LYS A 431 12.20 9.33 -6.50
C LYS A 431 11.87 8.02 -5.77
N ASP A 432 11.18 7.12 -6.47
CA ASP A 432 10.74 5.82 -5.95
C ASP A 432 11.93 5.00 -5.40
N THR A 433 11.81 4.55 -4.18
CA THR A 433 12.87 3.83 -3.45
C THR A 433 12.96 2.34 -3.76
N CYS A 434 12.02 1.79 -4.53
CA CYS A 434 11.85 0.35 -4.81
C CYS A 434 13.12 -0.33 -5.40
N PHE A 435 14.01 0.44 -6.02
CA PHE A 435 15.16 -0.08 -6.74
C PHE A 435 16.40 -0.31 -5.87
N LEU A 436 16.30 0.00 -4.57
CA LEU A 436 17.28 -0.37 -3.56
C LEU A 436 16.67 -1.37 -2.57
N PRO A 437 17.37 -2.47 -2.21
CA PRO A 437 16.90 -3.31 -1.13
C PRO A 437 16.83 -2.54 0.20
N GLU A 438 15.88 -2.90 1.06
CA GLU A 438 15.60 -2.17 2.32
C GLU A 438 16.85 -1.99 3.19
N ALA A 439 17.67 -3.04 3.32
CA ALA A 439 18.95 -2.97 4.05
C ALA A 439 19.92 -1.94 3.47
N GLU A 440 19.93 -1.77 2.15
CA GLU A 440 20.80 -0.81 1.46
C GLU A 440 20.29 0.62 1.58
N MET A 441 18.96 0.83 1.52
CA MET A 441 18.36 2.14 1.79
C MET A 441 18.76 2.63 3.18
N MET A 442 18.63 1.78 4.21
CA MET A 442 19.00 2.10 5.60
C MET A 442 20.51 2.39 5.74
N ARG A 443 21.35 1.57 5.10
CA ARG A 443 22.82 1.75 5.13
C ARG A 443 23.24 3.10 4.56
N ARG A 444 22.66 3.50 3.43
CA ARG A 444 22.99 4.77 2.76
C ARG A 444 22.42 5.98 3.49
N ALA A 445 21.22 5.87 4.01
CA ALA A 445 20.57 6.97 4.71
C ALA A 445 21.41 7.40 5.94
N GLY A 446 21.92 6.44 6.73
CA GLY A 446 22.66 6.76 7.94
C GLY A 446 21.81 7.58 8.92
N SER A 447 22.17 8.84 9.14
CA SER A 447 21.41 9.77 9.99
C SER A 447 20.33 10.58 9.24
N MET A 448 20.30 10.53 7.91
CA MET A 448 19.27 11.18 7.07
C MET A 448 18.02 10.31 6.99
N THR A 449 16.88 10.89 6.62
CA THR A 449 15.74 10.10 6.19
C THR A 449 16.02 9.47 4.82
N ILE A 450 15.33 8.37 4.48
CA ILE A 450 15.46 7.75 3.16
C ILE A 450 15.01 8.72 2.06
N TYR A 451 13.99 9.53 2.32
CA TYR A 451 13.54 10.59 1.40
C TYR A 451 14.64 11.59 1.06
N GLU A 452 15.35 12.08 2.08
CA GLU A 452 16.47 13.01 1.91
C GLU A 452 17.64 12.33 1.20
N MET A 453 17.99 11.11 1.59
CA MET A 453 19.07 10.33 0.96
C MET A 453 18.83 10.13 -0.54
N MET A 454 17.62 9.79 -0.96
CA MET A 454 17.28 9.60 -2.38
C MET A 454 17.42 10.88 -3.22
N ARG A 455 17.47 12.05 -2.58
CA ARG A 455 17.58 13.38 -3.21
C ARG A 455 18.92 14.05 -2.98
N ASP A 456 19.78 13.44 -2.17
CA ASP A 456 21.12 13.94 -1.89
C ASP A 456 22.05 13.67 -3.08
N PRO A 457 22.74 14.70 -3.63
CA PRO A 457 23.60 14.53 -4.80
C PRO A 457 24.80 13.59 -4.58
N ALA A 458 25.24 13.41 -3.31
CA ALA A 458 26.40 12.59 -2.96
C ALA A 458 26.03 11.14 -2.60
N ARG A 459 24.83 10.91 -2.06
CA ARG A 459 24.37 9.59 -1.54
C ARG A 459 23.24 8.99 -2.35
N GLY A 460 22.45 9.82 -3.02
CA GLY A 460 21.33 9.38 -3.83
C GLY A 460 21.80 8.59 -5.04
N PRO A 461 21.06 7.55 -5.43
CA PRO A 461 21.40 6.74 -6.60
C PRO A 461 21.04 7.47 -7.90
N ASP A 462 21.72 7.11 -8.97
CA ASP A 462 21.20 7.33 -10.32
C ASP A 462 20.00 6.42 -10.55
N LEU A 463 18.80 6.99 -10.35
CA LEU A 463 17.56 6.22 -10.35
C LEU A 463 17.24 5.61 -11.72
N GLU A 464 17.53 6.31 -12.82
CA GLU A 464 17.29 5.80 -14.17
C GLU A 464 18.15 4.55 -14.42
N ARG A 465 19.39 4.60 -14.02
CA ARG A 465 20.31 3.48 -14.14
C ARG A 465 19.89 2.28 -13.28
N LEU A 466 19.38 2.53 -12.06
CA LEU A 466 18.83 1.46 -11.23
C LEU A 466 17.56 0.83 -11.85
N MET A 467 16.69 1.64 -12.44
CA MET A 467 15.50 1.17 -13.15
C MET A 467 15.88 0.27 -14.33
N GLU A 468 16.87 0.68 -15.12
CA GLU A 468 17.39 -0.13 -16.23
C GLU A 468 17.99 -1.45 -15.74
N ALA A 469 18.73 -1.44 -14.64
CA ALA A 469 19.31 -2.62 -14.03
C ALA A 469 18.22 -3.61 -13.56
N ALA A 470 17.17 -3.10 -12.90
CA ALA A 470 16.02 -3.89 -12.47
C ALA A 470 15.24 -4.48 -13.66
N ASP A 471 15.09 -3.69 -14.73
CA ASP A 471 14.43 -4.15 -15.94
C ASP A 471 15.19 -5.29 -16.62
N LEU A 472 16.51 -5.20 -16.69
CA LEU A 472 17.35 -6.27 -17.23
C LEU A 472 17.27 -7.54 -16.36
N ALA A 473 17.38 -7.40 -15.04
CA ALA A 473 17.29 -8.51 -14.10
C ALA A 473 15.95 -9.27 -14.21
N GLY A 474 14.85 -8.52 -14.42
CA GLY A 474 13.51 -9.09 -14.51
C GLY A 474 13.19 -9.81 -15.82
N ARG A 475 13.99 -9.67 -16.88
CA ARG A 475 13.71 -10.31 -18.18
C ARG A 475 13.85 -11.83 -18.16
N ARG A 476 14.66 -12.37 -17.27
CA ARG A 476 14.94 -13.81 -17.17
C ARG A 476 15.40 -14.42 -18.51
N ASP A 477 16.16 -13.67 -19.27
CA ASP A 477 16.70 -14.05 -20.57
C ASP A 477 18.17 -14.48 -20.41
N ALA A 478 18.47 -15.74 -20.70
CA ALA A 478 19.82 -16.30 -20.60
C ALA A 478 20.85 -15.58 -21.51
N ALA A 479 20.41 -14.99 -22.61
CA ALA A 479 21.26 -14.19 -23.49
C ALA A 479 21.79 -12.91 -22.78
N LEU A 480 21.12 -12.43 -21.77
CA LEU A 480 21.54 -11.28 -20.97
C LEU A 480 22.53 -11.64 -19.85
N ARG A 481 22.81 -12.93 -19.60
CA ARG A 481 23.73 -13.38 -18.54
C ARG A 481 25.07 -12.63 -18.53
N PRO A 482 25.80 -12.43 -19.66
CA PRO A 482 27.06 -11.68 -19.63
C PRO A 482 26.91 -10.24 -19.18
N LYS A 483 25.78 -9.60 -19.51
CA LYS A 483 25.48 -8.24 -19.06
C LYS A 483 25.18 -8.19 -17.56
N LEU A 484 24.40 -9.15 -17.05
CA LEU A 484 24.12 -9.29 -15.62
C LEU A 484 25.42 -9.55 -14.83
N GLU A 485 26.32 -10.36 -15.36
CA GLU A 485 27.64 -10.60 -14.77
C GLU A 485 28.48 -9.33 -14.71
N THR A 486 28.50 -8.52 -15.77
CA THR A 486 29.19 -7.22 -15.79
C THR A 486 28.63 -6.27 -14.71
N MET A 487 27.33 -6.33 -14.43
CA MET A 487 26.69 -5.51 -13.39
C MET A 487 27.22 -5.82 -11.98
N LEU A 488 27.74 -7.04 -11.72
CA LEU A 488 28.34 -7.39 -10.42
C LEU A 488 29.61 -6.58 -10.10
N ALA A 489 30.28 -6.04 -11.10
CA ALA A 489 31.48 -5.20 -10.94
C ALA A 489 31.17 -3.69 -10.99
N ASP A 490 29.92 -3.29 -10.97
CA ASP A 490 29.53 -1.88 -11.06
C ASP A 490 29.90 -1.11 -9.79
N LYS A 491 30.22 0.18 -9.94
CA LYS A 491 30.50 1.07 -8.79
C LYS A 491 29.28 1.27 -7.88
N GLU A 492 28.06 1.17 -8.43
CA GLU A 492 26.80 1.39 -7.75
C GLU A 492 26.29 0.06 -7.14
N SER A 493 26.20 -0.03 -5.81
CA SER A 493 25.79 -1.27 -5.12
C SER A 493 24.38 -1.72 -5.49
N GLY A 494 23.47 -0.79 -5.82
CA GLY A 494 22.14 -1.13 -6.32
C GLY A 494 22.17 -1.83 -7.68
N VAL A 495 23.09 -1.44 -8.58
CA VAL A 495 23.30 -2.12 -9.86
C VAL A 495 23.89 -3.52 -9.63
N ARG A 496 24.89 -3.66 -8.71
CA ARG A 496 25.44 -4.98 -8.32
C ARG A 496 24.37 -5.89 -7.73
N TRP A 497 23.48 -5.33 -6.88
CA TRP A 497 22.32 -6.05 -6.36
C TRP A 497 21.44 -6.61 -7.48
N TRP A 498 21.04 -5.77 -8.46
CA TRP A 498 20.24 -6.23 -9.59
C TRP A 498 20.98 -7.21 -10.49
N GLY A 499 22.29 -7.11 -10.63
CA GLY A 499 23.12 -8.12 -11.30
C GLY A 499 23.01 -9.48 -10.63
N ALA A 500 23.16 -9.53 -9.30
CA ALA A 500 23.03 -10.76 -8.51
C ALA A 500 21.60 -11.33 -8.55
N VAL A 501 20.57 -10.49 -8.42
CA VAL A 501 19.16 -10.89 -8.52
C VAL A 501 18.83 -11.41 -9.92
N GLY A 502 19.35 -10.77 -10.97
CA GLY A 502 19.15 -11.24 -12.35
C GLY A 502 19.77 -12.62 -12.58
N LEU A 503 20.97 -12.86 -12.08
CA LEU A 503 21.61 -14.18 -12.13
C LEU A 503 20.86 -15.22 -11.28
N LEU A 504 20.37 -14.85 -10.11
CA LEU A 504 19.47 -15.69 -9.30
C LEU A 504 18.21 -16.07 -10.11
N ALA A 505 17.59 -15.10 -10.78
CA ALA A 505 16.37 -15.32 -11.56
C ALA A 505 16.57 -16.19 -12.81
N LEU A 506 17.79 -16.28 -13.34
CA LEU A 506 18.17 -17.19 -14.43
C LEU A 506 18.26 -18.66 -13.98
N GLY A 507 18.35 -18.92 -12.68
CA GLY A 507 18.46 -20.28 -12.17
C GLY A 507 19.73 -20.99 -12.65
N ALA A 508 19.61 -22.21 -13.17
CA ALA A 508 20.74 -23.03 -13.65
C ALA A 508 21.51 -22.38 -14.81
N GLU A 509 20.89 -21.53 -15.61
CA GLU A 509 21.52 -20.79 -16.71
C GLU A 509 22.61 -19.80 -16.24
N ALA A 510 22.61 -19.45 -14.93
CA ALA A 510 23.66 -18.63 -14.31
C ALA A 510 24.98 -19.39 -14.06
N LYS A 511 25.07 -20.72 -14.31
CA LYS A 511 26.24 -21.54 -14.00
C LYS A 511 27.57 -21.00 -14.57
N PRO A 512 27.64 -20.44 -15.79
CA PRO A 512 28.90 -19.87 -16.29
C PRO A 512 29.37 -18.64 -15.48
N SER A 513 28.48 -17.96 -14.73
CA SER A 513 28.80 -16.81 -13.90
C SER A 513 29.17 -17.16 -12.44
N ALA A 514 29.38 -18.43 -12.12
CA ALA A 514 29.69 -18.90 -10.76
C ALA A 514 30.92 -18.21 -10.18
N THR A 515 31.96 -17.96 -10.97
CA THR A 515 33.19 -17.27 -10.49
C THR A 515 32.89 -15.82 -10.10
N ALA A 516 32.09 -15.09 -10.88
CA ALA A 516 31.70 -13.72 -10.56
C ALA A 516 30.79 -13.66 -9.33
N LEU A 517 29.85 -14.62 -9.19
CA LEU A 517 29.00 -14.73 -8.00
C LEU A 517 29.83 -15.04 -6.72
N ARG A 518 30.86 -15.92 -6.81
CA ARG A 518 31.78 -16.15 -5.68
C ARG A 518 32.55 -14.87 -5.29
N ALA A 519 33.01 -14.10 -6.28
CA ALA A 519 33.66 -12.81 -6.00
C ALA A 519 32.71 -11.85 -5.29
N ALA A 520 31.43 -11.83 -5.67
CA ALA A 520 30.40 -10.98 -5.05
C ALA A 520 30.07 -11.38 -3.59
N LEU A 521 30.49 -12.54 -3.09
CA LEU A 521 30.40 -12.89 -1.66
C LEU A 521 31.25 -11.99 -0.76
N ALA A 522 32.26 -11.29 -1.32
CA ALA A 522 33.10 -10.33 -0.63
C ALA A 522 32.64 -8.86 -0.84
N ASP A 523 31.48 -8.62 -1.44
CA ASP A 523 30.95 -7.27 -1.70
C ASP A 523 30.81 -6.46 -0.39
N GLU A 524 31.03 -5.15 -0.49
CA GLU A 524 30.81 -4.22 0.64
C GLU A 524 29.35 -4.20 1.12
N SER A 525 28.38 -4.37 0.18
CA SER A 525 26.96 -4.42 0.50
C SER A 525 26.56 -5.81 0.99
N PRO A 526 26.06 -5.93 2.23
CA PRO A 526 25.55 -7.22 2.74
C PRO A 526 24.40 -7.79 1.88
N ALA A 527 23.59 -6.92 1.28
CA ALA A 527 22.48 -7.35 0.42
C ALA A 527 23.01 -8.06 -0.85
N VAL A 528 24.05 -7.51 -1.50
CA VAL A 528 24.68 -8.12 -2.67
C VAL A 528 25.27 -9.49 -2.31
N ARG A 529 25.96 -9.60 -1.16
CA ARG A 529 26.50 -10.88 -0.67
C ARG A 529 25.43 -11.94 -0.50
N VAL A 530 24.28 -11.57 0.09
CA VAL A 530 23.17 -12.51 0.29
C VAL A 530 22.56 -12.96 -1.05
N ALA A 531 22.33 -12.04 -1.99
CA ALA A 531 21.77 -12.40 -3.30
C ALA A 531 22.71 -13.32 -4.10
N ALA A 532 24.02 -13.05 -4.07
CA ALA A 532 25.04 -13.91 -4.68
C ALA A 532 25.09 -15.30 -4.01
N ALA A 533 25.06 -15.34 -2.67
CA ALA A 533 25.02 -16.59 -1.91
C ALA A 533 23.76 -17.41 -2.22
N GLN A 534 22.60 -16.76 -2.33
CA GLN A 534 21.35 -17.42 -2.69
C GLN A 534 21.44 -18.05 -4.10
N ALA A 535 21.95 -17.31 -5.08
CA ALA A 535 22.11 -17.82 -6.45
C ALA A 535 23.03 -19.04 -6.49
N LEU A 536 24.18 -18.98 -5.81
CA LEU A 536 25.13 -20.09 -5.70
C LEU A 536 24.51 -21.31 -5.00
N LEU A 537 23.82 -21.10 -3.88
CA LEU A 537 23.26 -22.19 -3.07
C LEU A 537 22.07 -22.85 -3.75
N CYS A 538 21.11 -22.05 -4.24
CA CYS A 538 19.85 -22.59 -4.77
C CYS A 538 20.00 -23.23 -6.15
N HIS A 539 20.91 -22.74 -7.00
CA HIS A 539 20.95 -23.12 -8.40
C HIS A 539 22.28 -23.71 -8.89
N LEU A 540 23.38 -23.43 -8.19
CA LEU A 540 24.72 -23.84 -8.64
C LEU A 540 25.36 -24.89 -7.72
N ASP A 541 24.63 -25.32 -6.70
CA ASP A 541 25.03 -26.37 -5.74
C ASP A 541 26.36 -26.07 -5.00
N ASP A 542 26.64 -24.77 -4.77
CA ASP A 542 27.87 -24.29 -4.11
C ASP A 542 27.64 -23.94 -2.65
N ALA A 543 27.29 -24.95 -1.87
CA ALA A 543 27.05 -24.79 -0.43
C ALA A 543 28.32 -24.36 0.34
N ALA A 544 29.50 -24.80 -0.11
CA ALA A 544 30.78 -24.50 0.56
C ALA A 544 31.10 -23.00 0.55
N ALA A 545 30.80 -22.31 -0.56
CA ALA A 545 30.99 -20.86 -0.63
C ALA A 545 29.82 -20.06 0.00
N SER A 546 28.60 -20.55 -0.14
CA SER A 546 27.39 -19.81 0.17
C SER A 546 27.02 -19.82 1.65
N LEU A 547 27.10 -20.98 2.33
CA LEU A 547 26.65 -21.12 3.71
C LEU A 547 27.39 -20.21 4.71
N PRO A 548 28.74 -20.05 4.62
CA PRO A 548 29.44 -19.10 5.51
C PRO A 548 28.99 -17.65 5.31
N ALA A 549 28.67 -17.23 4.07
CA ALA A 549 28.18 -15.88 3.79
C ALA A 549 26.76 -15.66 4.35
N LEU A 550 25.89 -16.66 4.27
CA LEU A 550 24.54 -16.60 4.86
C LEU A 550 24.57 -16.64 6.39
N GLU A 551 25.47 -17.45 7.00
CA GLU A 551 25.70 -17.47 8.43
C GLU A 551 26.15 -16.10 8.93
N GLN A 552 27.13 -15.47 8.27
CA GLN A 552 27.55 -14.10 8.58
C GLN A 552 26.40 -13.09 8.47
N ALA A 553 25.56 -13.22 7.45
CA ALA A 553 24.41 -12.34 7.23
C ALA A 553 23.34 -12.51 8.33
N LEU A 554 23.13 -13.72 8.86
CA LEU A 554 22.23 -13.94 10.01
C LEU A 554 22.75 -13.30 11.29
N GLY A 555 24.06 -13.12 11.44
CA GLY A 555 24.69 -12.39 12.55
C GLY A 555 24.74 -10.87 12.36
N ASN A 556 24.22 -10.32 11.28
CA ASN A 556 24.28 -8.89 10.99
C ASN A 556 23.40 -8.09 11.97
N PRO A 557 23.85 -6.90 12.48
CA PRO A 557 23.02 -6.06 13.34
C PRO A 557 21.79 -5.48 12.66
N ASN A 558 21.76 -5.41 11.33
CA ASN A 558 20.60 -4.96 10.57
C ASN A 558 19.64 -6.15 10.33
N GLU A 559 18.46 -6.11 10.96
CA GLU A 559 17.43 -7.15 10.83
C GLU A 559 17.02 -7.41 9.37
N MET A 560 17.10 -6.40 8.49
CA MET A 560 16.74 -6.57 7.07
C MET A 560 17.77 -7.39 6.30
N VAL A 561 19.05 -7.38 6.73
CA VAL A 561 20.06 -8.30 6.21
C VAL A 561 19.79 -9.73 6.68
N GLN A 562 19.46 -9.89 7.98
CA GLN A 562 19.07 -11.19 8.54
C GLN A 562 17.84 -11.76 7.81
N LEU A 563 16.85 -10.92 7.51
CA LEU A 563 15.63 -11.32 6.82
C LEU A 563 15.90 -11.76 5.37
N LEU A 564 16.79 -11.08 4.65
CA LEU A 564 17.24 -11.51 3.32
C LEU A 564 17.90 -12.90 3.40
N ALA A 565 18.81 -13.11 4.36
CA ALA A 565 19.48 -14.40 4.55
C ALA A 565 18.50 -15.50 4.95
N ALA A 566 17.52 -15.20 5.82
CA ALA A 566 16.45 -16.13 6.19
C ALA A 566 15.66 -16.60 4.97
N ASN A 567 15.25 -15.66 4.09
CA ASN A 567 14.53 -15.99 2.86
C ASN A 567 15.40 -16.79 1.87
N ALA A 568 16.70 -16.52 1.82
CA ALA A 568 17.63 -17.29 1.00
C ALA A 568 17.75 -18.75 1.47
N LEU A 569 17.78 -18.98 2.80
CA LEU A 569 17.81 -20.32 3.39
C LEU A 569 16.48 -21.06 3.22
N ASP A 570 15.34 -20.38 3.37
CA ASP A 570 14.03 -20.97 3.10
C ASP A 570 13.91 -21.43 1.65
N ALA A 571 14.41 -20.64 0.71
CA ALA A 571 14.43 -20.98 -0.72
C ALA A 571 15.42 -22.09 -1.09
N ALA A 572 16.43 -22.33 -0.26
CA ALA A 572 17.46 -23.35 -0.51
C ALA A 572 17.04 -24.76 -0.10
N ASP A 573 15.90 -24.92 0.58
CA ASP A 573 15.37 -26.22 1.01
C ASP A 573 16.43 -27.07 1.76
N GLU A 574 16.60 -28.35 1.39
CA GLU A 574 17.55 -29.30 1.99
C GLU A 574 19.01 -28.80 2.07
N ARG A 575 19.41 -27.89 1.16
CA ARG A 575 20.76 -27.30 1.16
C ARG A 575 21.01 -26.39 2.37
N ALA A 576 19.94 -25.88 3.02
CA ALA A 576 20.04 -25.10 4.25
C ALA A 576 20.27 -25.96 5.51
N ARG A 577 20.12 -27.28 5.44
CA ARG A 577 20.20 -28.22 6.58
C ARG A 577 21.44 -28.03 7.48
N PRO A 578 22.66 -27.74 6.96
CA PRO A 578 23.82 -27.51 7.82
C PRO A 578 23.67 -26.32 8.80
N LEU A 579 22.83 -25.33 8.46
CA LEU A 579 22.57 -24.17 9.32
C LEU A 579 21.35 -24.33 10.25
N MET A 580 20.67 -25.48 10.28
CA MET A 580 19.53 -25.73 11.18
C MET A 580 19.78 -25.35 12.64
N PRO A 581 20.95 -25.67 13.28
CA PRO A 581 21.20 -25.32 14.66
C PRO A 581 21.24 -23.79 14.92
N LEU A 582 21.60 -23.01 13.89
CA LEU A 582 21.54 -21.55 13.96
C LEU A 582 20.11 -21.04 13.71
N MET A 583 19.43 -21.60 12.71
CA MET A 583 18.03 -21.25 12.40
C MET A 583 17.09 -21.47 13.60
N GLU A 584 17.30 -22.53 14.39
CA GLU A 584 16.52 -22.84 15.60
C GLU A 584 16.66 -21.79 16.72
N LYS A 585 17.71 -20.98 16.68
CA LYS A 585 17.93 -19.87 17.63
C LYS A 585 17.22 -18.58 17.21
N MET A 586 16.87 -18.45 15.94
CA MET A 586 16.29 -17.23 15.35
C MET A 586 14.74 -17.27 15.44
N LYS A 587 14.17 -16.92 16.61
CA LYS A 587 12.72 -17.09 16.89
C LYS A 587 11.91 -15.79 16.90
N LYS A 588 12.53 -14.65 16.65
CA LYS A 588 11.85 -13.35 16.82
C LYS A 588 11.52 -12.66 15.49
N GLY A 589 10.48 -11.86 15.51
CA GLY A 589 10.13 -10.97 14.40
C GLY A 589 9.83 -11.71 13.09
N TYR A 590 10.07 -11.04 11.99
CA TYR A 590 9.89 -11.60 10.65
C TYR A 590 10.91 -12.70 10.34
N VAL A 591 12.14 -12.55 10.82
CA VAL A 591 13.18 -13.58 10.66
C VAL A 591 12.71 -14.90 11.29
N GLY A 592 12.18 -14.84 12.52
CA GLY A 592 11.67 -16.02 13.23
C GLY A 592 10.57 -16.74 12.45
N ARG A 593 9.63 -16.03 11.83
CA ARG A 593 8.55 -16.63 11.03
C ARG A 593 9.10 -17.39 9.81
N VAL A 594 10.07 -16.80 9.09
CA VAL A 594 10.71 -17.47 7.95
C VAL A 594 11.45 -18.73 8.40
N MET A 595 12.21 -18.63 9.52
CA MET A 595 12.94 -19.77 10.05
C MET A 595 12.04 -20.90 10.57
N GLU A 596 10.92 -20.56 11.20
CA GLU A 596 9.93 -21.53 11.65
C GLU A 596 9.36 -22.35 10.49
N LYS A 597 8.98 -21.67 9.40
CA LYS A 597 8.53 -22.33 8.18
C LYS A 597 9.63 -23.20 7.56
N ALA A 598 10.82 -22.64 7.33
CA ALA A 598 11.94 -23.38 6.73
C ALA A 598 12.33 -24.61 7.55
N LEU A 599 12.33 -24.51 8.89
CA LEU A 599 12.59 -25.65 9.79
C LEU A 599 11.49 -26.70 9.74
N ALA A 600 10.22 -26.29 9.62
CA ALA A 600 9.10 -27.21 9.45
C ALA A 600 9.27 -28.04 8.16
N ASP A 601 9.60 -27.39 7.06
CA ASP A 601 9.84 -28.05 5.78
C ASP A 601 11.03 -29.04 5.86
N LEU A 602 12.15 -28.63 6.45
CA LEU A 602 13.34 -29.47 6.64
C LEU A 602 13.12 -30.68 7.56
N LYS A 603 12.15 -30.62 8.47
CA LYS A 603 11.75 -31.70 9.36
C LYS A 603 10.69 -32.62 8.78
N GLY A 604 10.31 -32.44 7.52
CA GLY A 604 9.34 -33.27 6.80
C GLY A 604 7.88 -32.86 6.96
N GLY A 605 7.63 -31.57 7.27
CA GLY A 605 6.29 -30.97 7.41
C GLY A 605 5.63 -30.55 6.08
N ARG A 606 6.16 -30.93 4.91
CA ARG A 606 5.56 -30.64 3.59
C ARG A 606 4.50 -31.62 3.18
#